data_56adc201545b3b19cb679a37e63a57b7
#
_entry.id   56adc201545b3b19cb679a37e63a57b7
#
_cell.length_a   1.000
_cell.length_b   1.000
_cell.length_c   1.000
_cell.angle_alpha   90.00
_cell.angle_beta   90.00
_cell.angle_gamma   90.00
#
_symmetry.space_group_name_H-M   'P 1'
#
loop_
_entity.id
_entity.type
_entity.pdbx_description
1 polymer ?
#
loop_
_entity_poly.entity_id
_entity_poly.type
_entity_poly.pdbx_seq_one_letter_code
_entity_poly.pdbx_strand_id
1 'polypeptide(L)'
;MLSETMPSEKLVKDFMRPLDQYHYVKEEETVQDVLQLMDKARQEGKPQCLIVVGGEPSEKEMIKGFVTPSDLVFGLMTHFLKGAEKSGPIFWEGQFEAECLDGMNKRAREIMTPIRAYVRESEMLMEAVFLLNKYQEDFLPAIGKEEVVGIIHIHDILTHMIRLASGKRGASEVRSVPFHK
;
A
#
# COMPACT_ATOMS: atom_id res chain seq x y z
N MET A 1 -35.69 25.00 -17.56
CA MET A 1 -34.31 24.65 -17.91
C MET A 1 -33.64 24.17 -16.66
N LEU A 2 -33.57 22.87 -16.48
CA LEU A 2 -32.79 22.25 -15.40
C LEU A 2 -31.31 22.36 -15.82
N SER A 3 -30.56 23.24 -15.16
CA SER A 3 -29.12 23.23 -15.25
C SER A 3 -28.62 21.95 -14.60
N GLU A 4 -28.45 20.92 -15.39
CA GLU A 4 -27.63 19.76 -14.99
C GLU A 4 -26.21 20.29 -14.79
N THR A 5 -25.85 20.61 -13.55
CA THR A 5 -24.46 20.81 -13.17
C THR A 5 -23.74 19.52 -13.49
N MET A 6 -22.96 19.52 -14.56
CA MET A 6 -22.03 18.44 -14.88
C MET A 6 -21.19 18.18 -13.62
N PRO A 7 -21.10 16.94 -13.15
CA PRO A 7 -20.28 16.64 -11.98
C PRO A 7 -18.86 17.12 -12.26
N SER A 8 -18.31 17.92 -11.34
CA SER A 8 -16.94 18.41 -11.47
C SER A 8 -16.00 17.22 -11.55
N GLU A 9 -15.04 17.30 -12.45
CA GLU A 9 -14.02 16.28 -12.63
C GLU A 9 -13.27 16.03 -11.31
N LYS A 10 -13.05 14.75 -10.98
CA LYS A 10 -12.33 14.37 -9.78
C LYS A 10 -10.86 14.22 -10.12
N LEU A 11 -10.02 14.99 -9.42
CA LEU A 11 -8.58 14.98 -9.60
C LEU A 11 -7.89 14.15 -8.51
N VAL A 12 -6.71 13.64 -8.80
CA VAL A 12 -5.88 12.86 -7.86
C VAL A 12 -5.65 13.61 -6.56
N LYS A 13 -5.35 14.92 -6.63
CA LYS A 13 -5.13 15.76 -5.44
C LYS A 13 -6.29 15.80 -4.44
N ASP A 14 -7.52 15.53 -4.90
CA ASP A 14 -8.72 15.53 -4.05
C ASP A 14 -8.85 14.26 -3.22
N PHE A 15 -8.05 13.22 -3.53
CA PHE A 15 -8.13 11.87 -2.94
C PHE A 15 -6.79 11.39 -2.34
N MET A 16 -5.67 11.97 -2.75
CA MET A 16 -4.37 11.61 -2.20
C MET A 16 -4.25 12.03 -0.73
N ARG A 17 -3.48 11.24 0.02
CA ARG A 17 -3.06 11.59 1.38
C ARG A 17 -1.70 12.27 1.35
N PRO A 18 -1.49 13.36 2.10
CA PRO A 18 -0.18 14.00 2.20
C PRO A 18 0.84 13.08 2.89
N LEU A 19 2.12 13.28 2.59
CA LEU A 19 3.21 12.41 3.05
C LEU A 19 3.40 12.42 4.58
N ASP A 20 3.01 13.47 5.28
CA ASP A 20 3.11 13.58 6.74
C ASP A 20 2.19 12.61 7.51
N GLN A 21 1.22 12.00 6.82
CA GLN A 21 0.38 10.94 7.39
C GLN A 21 1.07 9.57 7.43
N TYR A 22 2.24 9.42 6.84
CA TYR A 22 2.96 8.15 6.75
C TYR A 22 4.20 8.15 7.63
N HIS A 23 4.61 6.95 8.04
CA HIS A 23 5.92 6.74 8.64
C HIS A 23 6.95 6.40 7.56
N TYR A 24 8.19 6.79 7.83
CA TYR A 24 9.33 6.57 6.94
C TYR A 24 10.28 5.56 7.58
N VAL A 25 10.87 4.72 6.74
CA VAL A 25 11.90 3.77 7.11
C VAL A 25 13.05 3.86 6.11
N LYS A 26 14.28 3.76 6.58
CA LYS A 26 15.44 3.71 5.67
C LYS A 26 15.56 2.34 5.03
N GLU A 27 16.02 2.30 3.80
CA GLU A 27 16.20 1.06 3.04
C GLU A 27 17.15 0.05 3.71
N GLU A 28 18.07 0.52 4.56
CA GLU A 28 19.03 -0.29 5.31
C GLU A 28 18.53 -0.73 6.70
N GLU A 29 17.40 -0.24 7.18
CA GLU A 29 16.83 -0.68 8.46
C GLU A 29 16.35 -2.13 8.37
N THR A 30 16.37 -2.82 9.53
CA THR A 30 16.01 -4.23 9.61
C THR A 30 14.49 -4.43 9.49
N VAL A 31 14.07 -5.61 9.06
CA VAL A 31 12.64 -5.97 9.07
C VAL A 31 12.06 -5.95 10.47
N GLN A 32 12.88 -6.20 11.50
CA GLN A 32 12.46 -6.04 12.89
C GLN A 32 12.07 -4.59 13.19
N ASP A 33 12.87 -3.60 12.75
CA ASP A 33 12.55 -2.17 12.92
C ASP A 33 11.31 -1.79 12.12
N VAL A 34 11.18 -2.32 10.90
CA VAL A 34 9.99 -2.13 10.04
C VAL A 34 8.73 -2.64 10.72
N LEU A 35 8.76 -3.82 11.37
CA LEU A 35 7.63 -4.38 12.11
C LEU A 35 7.21 -3.49 13.29
N GLN A 36 8.18 -2.97 14.04
CA GLN A 36 7.91 -2.04 15.15
C GLN A 36 7.26 -0.76 14.65
N LEU A 37 7.75 -0.23 13.54
CA LEU A 37 7.21 0.99 12.94
C LEU A 37 5.81 0.77 12.34
N MET A 38 5.55 -0.41 11.76
CA MET A 38 4.23 -0.81 11.28
C MET A 38 3.23 -0.92 12.43
N ASP A 39 3.62 -1.50 13.57
CA ASP A 39 2.78 -1.59 14.76
C ASP A 39 2.48 -0.18 15.32
N LYS A 40 3.47 0.70 15.34
CA LYS A 40 3.30 2.11 15.72
C LYS A 40 2.29 2.81 14.82
N ALA A 41 2.39 2.65 13.50
CA ALA A 41 1.44 3.21 12.54
C ALA A 41 0.02 2.72 12.82
N ARG A 42 -0.15 1.42 13.09
CA ARG A 42 -1.42 0.81 13.47
C ARG A 42 -2.01 1.41 14.76
N GLN A 43 -1.18 1.59 15.80
CA GLN A 43 -1.61 2.17 17.09
C GLN A 43 -2.00 3.65 16.95
N GLU A 44 -1.33 4.39 16.08
CA GLU A 44 -1.62 5.80 15.79
C GLU A 44 -2.80 6.01 14.82
N GLY A 45 -3.39 4.93 14.29
CA GLY A 45 -4.45 5.01 13.28
C GLY A 45 -3.98 5.56 11.93
N LYS A 46 -2.67 5.51 11.67
CA LYS A 46 -2.06 5.89 10.40
C LYS A 46 -2.17 4.76 9.37
N PRO A 47 -2.00 5.07 8.07
CA PRO A 47 -1.97 4.05 7.04
C PRO A 47 -0.90 2.99 7.32
N GLN A 48 -1.25 1.71 7.19
CA GLN A 48 -0.31 0.59 7.28
C GLN A 48 0.46 0.43 5.95
N CYS A 49 1.16 1.49 5.61
CA CYS A 49 2.03 1.59 4.45
C CYS A 49 3.19 2.47 4.86
N LEU A 50 4.39 1.91 4.93
CA LEU A 50 5.60 2.66 5.28
C LEU A 50 6.30 3.11 4.01
N ILE A 51 6.80 4.34 4.01
CA ILE A 51 7.57 4.90 2.90
C ILE A 51 9.03 4.52 3.12
N VAL A 52 9.62 3.78 2.18
CA VAL A 52 11.04 3.44 2.22
C VAL A 52 11.83 4.54 1.52
N VAL A 53 12.77 5.11 2.24
CA VAL A 53 13.67 6.14 1.71
C VAL A 53 15.11 5.65 1.69
N GLY A 54 15.87 6.14 0.73
CA GLY A 54 17.28 5.84 0.59
C GLY A 54 17.97 6.87 -0.28
N GLY A 55 19.27 6.80 -0.36
CA GLY A 55 20.15 7.70 -1.12
C GLY A 55 21.53 7.73 -0.50
N GLU A 56 22.50 8.27 -1.24
CA GLU A 56 23.84 8.49 -0.73
C GLU A 56 23.82 9.56 0.39
N PRO A 57 24.70 9.47 1.41
CA PRO A 57 24.71 10.40 2.54
C PRO A 57 24.85 11.88 2.17
N SER A 58 25.33 12.17 0.97
CA SER A 58 25.52 13.52 0.41
C SER A 58 24.35 13.99 -0.45
N GLU A 59 23.35 13.14 -0.71
CA GLU A 59 22.23 13.44 -1.59
C GLU A 59 20.92 13.57 -0.79
N LYS A 60 19.94 14.24 -1.40
CA LYS A 60 18.58 14.30 -0.85
C LYS A 60 18.00 12.87 -0.81
N GLU A 61 17.45 12.47 0.33
CA GLU A 61 16.76 11.18 0.45
C GLU A 61 15.63 11.09 -0.57
N MET A 62 15.56 9.95 -1.26
CA MET A 62 14.57 9.67 -2.27
C MET A 62 13.67 8.51 -1.82
N ILE A 63 12.40 8.58 -2.19
CA ILE A 63 11.48 7.46 -1.98
C ILE A 63 11.88 6.34 -2.94
N LYS A 64 12.22 5.17 -2.37
CA LYS A 64 12.65 3.97 -3.10
C LYS A 64 11.50 2.98 -3.32
N GLY A 65 10.56 2.94 -2.38
CA GLY A 65 9.45 2.01 -2.41
C GLY A 65 8.56 2.15 -1.18
N PHE A 66 7.78 1.12 -0.96
CA PHE A 66 6.83 1.04 0.14
C PHE A 66 6.89 -0.32 0.80
N VAL A 67 6.51 -0.40 2.08
CA VAL A 67 6.31 -1.66 2.78
C VAL A 67 4.88 -1.70 3.32
N THR A 68 4.14 -2.71 2.91
CA THR A 68 2.78 -3.01 3.35
C THR A 68 2.76 -4.25 4.26
N PRO A 69 1.63 -4.57 4.92
CA PRO A 69 1.49 -5.85 5.63
C PRO A 69 1.75 -7.08 4.76
N SER A 70 1.35 -7.06 3.49
CA SER A 70 1.62 -8.15 2.54
C SER A 70 3.11 -8.33 2.28
N ASP A 71 3.85 -7.23 2.11
CA ASP A 71 5.31 -7.27 1.91
C ASP A 71 6.02 -7.86 3.14
N LEU A 72 5.55 -7.54 4.35
CA LEU A 72 6.08 -8.11 5.58
C LEU A 72 5.81 -9.61 5.67
N VAL A 73 4.56 -10.04 5.48
CA VAL A 73 4.19 -11.46 5.56
C VAL A 73 4.95 -12.28 4.53
N PHE A 74 4.92 -11.90 3.27
CA PHE A 74 5.58 -12.66 2.21
C PHE A 74 7.10 -12.50 2.21
N GLY A 75 7.61 -11.32 2.59
CA GLY A 75 9.04 -11.06 2.72
C GLY A 75 9.70 -11.88 3.83
N LEU A 76 9.03 -12.07 4.96
CA LEU A 76 9.50 -12.97 6.03
C LEU A 76 9.49 -14.45 5.60
N MET A 77 8.48 -14.88 4.84
CA MET A 77 8.29 -16.25 4.39
C MET A 77 9.02 -16.60 3.08
N THR A 78 9.92 -15.75 2.61
CA THR A 78 10.56 -15.90 1.28
C THR A 78 11.25 -17.24 1.07
N HIS A 79 11.92 -17.78 2.10
CA HIS A 79 12.61 -19.06 2.01
C HIS A 79 11.62 -20.20 1.78
N PHE A 80 10.59 -20.27 2.60
CA PHE A 80 9.50 -21.25 2.46
C PHE A 80 8.82 -21.15 1.09
N LEU A 81 8.42 -19.94 0.68
CA LEU A 81 7.69 -19.73 -0.57
C LEU A 81 8.50 -20.17 -1.80
N LYS A 82 9.79 -19.80 -1.86
CA LYS A 82 10.68 -20.24 -2.95
C LYS A 82 10.91 -21.76 -2.95
N GLY A 83 10.96 -22.39 -1.80
CA GLY A 83 11.03 -23.85 -1.66
C GLY A 83 9.77 -24.53 -2.17
N ALA A 84 8.61 -24.00 -1.78
CA ALA A 84 7.30 -24.52 -2.17
C ALA A 84 7.04 -24.45 -3.69
N GLU A 85 7.52 -23.41 -4.37
CA GLU A 85 7.45 -23.29 -5.83
C GLU A 85 8.19 -24.42 -6.57
N LYS A 86 9.30 -24.90 -5.99
CA LYS A 86 10.16 -25.89 -6.64
C LYS A 86 9.73 -27.35 -6.38
N SER A 87 9.31 -27.65 -5.15
CA SER A 87 9.12 -29.02 -4.66
C SER A 87 7.77 -29.28 -4.04
N GLY A 88 6.87 -28.30 -4.10
CA GLY A 88 5.62 -28.28 -3.35
C GLY A 88 5.85 -27.92 -1.88
N PRO A 89 4.79 -27.53 -1.16
CA PRO A 89 4.89 -27.08 0.22
C PRO A 89 5.16 -28.28 1.16
N ILE A 90 6.16 -28.15 2.01
CA ILE A 90 6.46 -29.08 3.12
C ILE A 90 6.21 -28.31 4.40
N PHE A 91 5.35 -28.85 5.27
CA PHE A 91 4.98 -28.22 6.54
C PHE A 91 5.54 -29.02 7.71
N TRP A 92 6.04 -28.30 8.73
CA TRP A 92 6.52 -28.86 9.98
C TRP A 92 6.19 -27.94 11.16
N GLU A 93 6.15 -28.53 12.37
CA GLU A 93 5.78 -27.80 13.59
C GLU A 93 6.83 -26.73 13.94
N GLY A 94 6.38 -25.50 14.25
CA GLY A 94 7.28 -24.37 14.56
C GLY A 94 7.89 -23.69 13.34
N GLN A 95 7.50 -24.08 12.13
CA GLN A 95 8.03 -23.53 10.89
C GLN A 95 7.76 -22.01 10.76
N PHE A 96 6.55 -21.58 11.13
CA PHE A 96 6.18 -20.17 11.01
C PHE A 96 7.10 -19.29 11.85
N GLU A 97 7.33 -19.64 13.11
CA GLU A 97 8.21 -18.90 14.02
C GLU A 97 9.66 -18.90 13.54
N ALA A 98 10.14 -20.03 13.03
CA ALA A 98 11.50 -20.14 12.50
C ALA A 98 11.70 -19.24 11.26
N GLU A 99 10.78 -19.25 10.30
CA GLU A 99 10.82 -18.37 9.12
C GLU A 99 10.74 -16.89 9.53
N CYS A 100 9.89 -16.53 10.50
CA CYS A 100 9.82 -15.17 11.03
C CYS A 100 11.15 -14.73 11.62
N LEU A 101 11.76 -15.54 12.49
CA LEU A 101 13.03 -15.19 13.16
C LEU A 101 14.17 -15.05 12.15
N ASP A 102 14.24 -15.94 11.18
CA ASP A 102 15.24 -15.86 10.10
C ASP A 102 15.08 -14.59 9.26
N GLY A 103 13.84 -14.23 8.96
CA GLY A 103 13.53 -13.06 8.13
C GLY A 103 13.74 -11.70 8.81
N MET A 104 13.79 -11.62 10.14
CA MET A 104 13.86 -10.35 10.87
C MET A 104 15.14 -9.54 10.62
N ASN A 105 16.23 -10.20 10.27
CA ASN A 105 17.52 -9.56 9.98
C ASN A 105 17.64 -9.02 8.54
N LYS A 106 16.67 -9.33 7.65
CA LYS A 106 16.62 -8.76 6.31
C LYS A 106 16.50 -7.23 6.39
N ARG A 107 16.84 -6.56 5.30
CA ARG A 107 16.72 -5.10 5.19
C ARG A 107 15.39 -4.73 4.54
N ALA A 108 14.91 -3.52 4.84
CA ALA A 108 13.66 -3.00 4.26
C ALA A 108 13.67 -3.08 2.72
N ARG A 109 14.81 -2.79 2.07
CA ARG A 109 14.98 -2.90 0.60
C ARG A 109 14.77 -4.30 0.05
N GLU A 110 14.96 -5.35 0.85
CA GLU A 110 14.82 -6.75 0.40
C GLU A 110 13.36 -7.21 0.36
N ILE A 111 12.49 -6.51 1.07
CA ILE A 111 11.07 -6.85 1.19
C ILE A 111 10.13 -5.80 0.60
N MET A 112 10.61 -4.57 0.35
CA MET A 112 9.78 -3.48 -0.16
C MET A 112 9.25 -3.75 -1.56
N THR A 113 8.08 -3.22 -1.85
CA THR A 113 7.61 -3.04 -3.22
C THR A 113 8.23 -1.77 -3.80
N PRO A 114 9.04 -1.86 -4.88
CA PRO A 114 9.62 -0.68 -5.51
C PRO A 114 8.54 0.13 -6.25
N ILE A 115 8.78 1.44 -6.45
CA ILE A 115 7.88 2.29 -7.24
C ILE A 115 7.94 1.85 -8.70
N ARG A 116 6.80 1.42 -9.25
CA ARG A 116 6.63 1.01 -10.66
C ARG A 116 5.93 2.07 -11.50
N ALA A 117 5.09 2.87 -10.85
CA ALA A 117 4.32 3.92 -11.48
C ALA A 117 4.05 5.06 -10.51
N TYR A 118 3.73 6.20 -11.06
CA TYR A 118 3.26 7.38 -10.34
C TYR A 118 2.18 8.07 -11.15
N VAL A 119 1.40 8.93 -10.50
CA VAL A 119 0.36 9.74 -11.13
C VAL A 119 0.59 11.21 -10.77
N ARG A 120 0.23 12.14 -11.64
CA ARG A 120 0.32 13.55 -11.30
C ARG A 120 -0.87 13.98 -10.46
N GLU A 121 -0.65 14.85 -9.48
CA GLU A 121 -1.72 15.36 -8.62
C GLU A 121 -2.84 16.07 -9.40
N SER A 122 -2.51 16.63 -10.57
CA SER A 122 -3.44 17.34 -11.45
C SER A 122 -4.17 16.44 -12.46
N GLU A 123 -3.85 15.16 -12.52
CA GLU A 123 -4.52 14.20 -13.41
C GLU A 123 -5.88 13.78 -12.86
N MET A 124 -6.71 13.26 -13.75
CA MET A 124 -8.03 12.72 -13.39
C MET A 124 -7.89 11.50 -12.48
N LEU A 125 -8.83 11.32 -11.55
CA LEU A 125 -8.88 10.13 -10.70
C LEU A 125 -8.91 8.83 -11.51
N MET A 126 -9.53 8.85 -12.70
CA MET A 126 -9.58 7.69 -13.59
C MET A 126 -8.20 7.25 -14.09
N GLU A 127 -7.24 8.15 -14.22
CA GLU A 127 -5.85 7.80 -14.54
C GLU A 127 -5.22 6.99 -13.40
N ALA A 128 -5.43 7.40 -12.15
CA ALA A 128 -4.98 6.62 -11.00
C ALA A 128 -5.62 5.22 -10.98
N VAL A 129 -6.93 5.11 -11.22
CA VAL A 129 -7.63 3.82 -11.31
C VAL A 129 -7.03 2.92 -12.39
N PHE A 130 -6.73 3.48 -13.56
CA PHE A 130 -6.09 2.74 -14.66
C PHE A 130 -4.71 2.22 -14.26
N LEU A 131 -3.86 3.07 -13.65
CA LEU A 131 -2.50 2.69 -13.26
C LEU A 131 -2.50 1.66 -12.11
N LEU A 132 -3.35 1.82 -11.09
CA LEU A 132 -3.52 0.85 -10.02
C LEU A 132 -3.86 -0.53 -10.57
N ASN A 133 -4.81 -0.60 -11.50
CA ASN A 133 -5.19 -1.86 -12.14
C ASN A 133 -4.09 -2.42 -13.04
N LYS A 134 -3.45 -1.58 -13.86
CA LYS A 134 -2.39 -2.00 -14.79
C LYS A 134 -1.19 -2.62 -14.08
N TYR A 135 -0.78 -2.03 -12.96
CA TYR A 135 0.38 -2.48 -12.19
C TYR A 135 0.03 -3.41 -11.03
N GLN A 136 -1.28 -3.68 -10.79
CA GLN A 136 -1.78 -4.50 -9.69
C GLN A 136 -1.26 -4.01 -8.34
N GLU A 137 -1.31 -2.70 -8.15
CA GLU A 137 -0.89 -2.02 -6.92
C GLU A 137 -2.10 -1.46 -6.17
N ASP A 138 -2.00 -1.37 -4.85
CA ASP A 138 -3.05 -0.78 -4.00
C ASP A 138 -2.86 0.72 -3.77
N PHE A 139 -1.72 1.27 -4.15
CA PHE A 139 -1.37 2.68 -3.97
C PHE A 139 -0.39 3.15 -5.05
N LEU A 140 -0.38 4.47 -5.29
CA LEU A 140 0.56 5.14 -6.20
C LEU A 140 1.08 6.42 -5.55
N PRO A 141 2.37 6.75 -5.70
CA PRO A 141 2.87 8.08 -5.42
C PRO A 141 2.19 9.10 -6.34
N ALA A 142 1.75 10.21 -5.76
CA ALA A 142 1.28 11.37 -6.49
C ALA A 142 2.39 12.41 -6.58
N ILE A 143 2.68 12.85 -7.79
CA ILE A 143 3.76 13.80 -8.09
C ILE A 143 3.18 15.20 -8.34
N GLY A 144 3.73 16.21 -7.67
CA GLY A 144 3.52 17.60 -7.95
C GLY A 144 4.42 18.08 -9.12
N LYS A 145 5.15 19.15 -8.93
CA LYS A 145 6.05 19.67 -9.98
C LYS A 145 7.19 18.71 -10.32
N GLU A 146 7.98 18.32 -9.31
CA GLU A 146 9.14 17.42 -9.47
C GLU A 146 9.33 16.49 -8.26
N GLU A 147 8.42 16.53 -7.29
CA GLU A 147 8.51 15.79 -6.06
C GLU A 147 7.24 15.01 -5.78
N VAL A 148 7.36 13.91 -5.02
CA VAL A 148 6.19 13.21 -4.50
C VAL A 148 5.55 14.11 -3.45
N VAL A 149 4.26 14.41 -3.62
CA VAL A 149 3.47 15.30 -2.74
C VAL A 149 2.44 14.55 -1.90
N GLY A 150 2.15 13.29 -2.25
CA GLY A 150 1.20 12.46 -1.54
C GLY A 150 1.17 11.06 -2.10
N ILE A 151 0.26 10.26 -1.55
CA ILE A 151 0.00 8.88 -1.99
C ILE A 151 -1.49 8.73 -2.19
N ILE A 152 -1.91 8.24 -3.37
CA ILE A 152 -3.29 7.82 -3.59
C ILE A 152 -3.41 6.33 -3.29
N HIS A 153 -4.40 5.98 -2.49
CA HIS A 153 -4.62 4.61 -2.05
C HIS A 153 -5.99 4.11 -2.54
N ILE A 154 -6.07 2.86 -2.96
CA ILE A 154 -7.32 2.24 -3.44
C ILE A 154 -8.46 2.36 -2.41
N HIS A 155 -8.14 2.34 -1.11
CA HIS A 155 -9.12 2.52 -0.04
C HIS A 155 -9.77 3.92 -0.02
N ASP A 156 -9.05 4.97 -0.43
CA ASP A 156 -9.61 6.32 -0.48
C ASP A 156 -10.58 6.46 -1.65
N ILE A 157 -10.27 5.81 -2.77
CA ILE A 157 -11.17 5.69 -3.93
C ILE A 157 -12.42 4.89 -3.55
N LEU A 158 -12.25 3.73 -2.89
CA LEU A 158 -13.35 2.90 -2.40
C LEU A 158 -14.26 3.67 -1.44
N THR A 159 -13.68 4.44 -0.50
CA THR A 159 -14.44 5.28 0.42
C THR A 159 -15.33 6.28 -0.32
N HIS A 160 -14.84 6.87 -1.39
CA HIS A 160 -15.64 7.74 -2.24
C HIS A 160 -16.77 7.00 -2.95
N MET A 161 -16.50 5.81 -3.50
CA MET A 161 -17.53 4.95 -4.13
C MET A 161 -18.64 4.57 -3.14
N ILE A 162 -18.29 4.25 -1.89
CA ILE A 162 -19.25 3.96 -0.82
C ILE A 162 -20.15 5.16 -0.54
N ARG A 163 -19.58 6.37 -0.46
CA ARG A 163 -20.37 7.60 -0.27
C ARG A 163 -21.35 7.85 -1.42
N LEU A 164 -20.93 7.62 -2.65
CA LEU A 164 -21.82 7.72 -3.83
C LEU A 164 -22.96 6.69 -3.78
N ALA A 165 -22.68 5.46 -3.36
CA ALA A 165 -23.67 4.41 -3.22
C ALA A 165 -24.66 4.71 -2.07
N SER A 166 -24.18 5.20 -0.93
CA SER A 166 -25.00 5.53 0.24
C SER A 166 -25.93 6.71 0.02
N GLY A 167 -25.57 7.66 -0.82
CA GLY A 167 -26.44 8.77 -1.23
C GLY A 167 -27.62 8.34 -2.09
N LYS A 168 -27.66 7.10 -2.58
CA LYS A 168 -28.69 6.56 -3.49
C LYS A 168 -29.57 5.47 -2.89
N ARG A 169 -29.29 4.93 -1.68
CA ARG A 169 -30.09 3.83 -1.07
C ARG A 169 -30.08 3.88 0.45
N GLY A 170 -31.27 3.63 1.05
CA GLY A 170 -31.40 3.22 2.44
C GLY A 170 -30.77 1.83 2.65
N ALA A 171 -30.28 1.60 3.88
CA ALA A 171 -29.54 0.41 4.27
C ALA A 171 -30.25 -0.89 3.87
N SER A 172 -29.53 -1.77 3.18
CA SER A 172 -29.93 -3.17 2.98
C SER A 172 -29.18 -4.05 3.98
N GLU A 173 -29.90 -4.96 4.63
CA GLU A 173 -29.34 -5.95 5.57
C GLU A 173 -28.32 -6.85 4.89
N VAL A 174 -27.17 -7.02 5.55
CA VAL A 174 -26.15 -8.00 5.16
C VAL A 174 -26.62 -9.40 5.56
N ARG A 175 -26.95 -10.23 4.57
CA ARG A 175 -27.23 -11.66 4.78
C ARG A 175 -25.93 -12.46 4.71
N SER A 176 -25.70 -13.33 5.70
CA SER A 176 -24.66 -14.33 5.62
C SER A 176 -25.01 -15.38 4.56
N VAL A 177 -24.08 -15.66 3.65
CA VAL A 177 -24.24 -16.69 2.61
C VAL A 177 -23.34 -17.87 2.95
N PRO A 178 -23.86 -19.12 3.00
CA PRO A 178 -23.03 -20.29 3.27
C PRO A 178 -22.05 -20.52 2.11
N PHE A 179 -20.81 -20.84 2.46
CA PHE A 179 -19.77 -21.22 1.50
C PHE A 179 -19.93 -22.71 1.13
N HIS A 180 -20.18 -23.00 -0.13
CA HIS A 180 -20.13 -24.36 -0.66
C HIS A 180 -18.74 -24.63 -1.25
N LYS A 181 -18.12 -25.75 -0.79
CA LYS A 181 -16.89 -26.29 -1.38
C LYS A 181 -17.17 -26.89 -2.75
#